data_07c04326307c107cebd72f25544161a3
#
_entry.id   07c04326307c107cebd72f25544161a3
#
_cell.length_a   1.000
_cell.length_b   1.000
_cell.length_c   1.000
_cell.angle_alpha   90.00
_cell.angle_beta   90.00
_cell.angle_gamma   90.00
#
_symmetry.space_group_name_H-M   'P 1'
#
loop_
_entity.id
_entity.type
_entity.pdbx_description
1 polymer ?
#
loop_
_entity_poly.entity_id
_entity_poly.type
_entity_poly.pdbx_seq_one_letter_code
_entity_poly.pdbx_strand_id
1 'polypeptide(L)'
;MPLLNDLLDFSDHPLMPPPSAQLFAEHLPVEWIQHCLTLSAHATVRRRRLPGDMVIWMVVAMTFFRNEPITDVVRRLNLSADGEAGINLLARSAVTQARQRVGAAPVEWLFRQTAQTWGSERYLKDDWHGLQLFAIDGAQFRTPDEPELREYYGSANTSTERQSAYPVMRLVALMNLGSHILLNAVTAPYRRSETVLAHSMLATIPDNSITLFDKLFYSADLLLMLNQQGCNRHWLLPAWKNIAAETEESYGPGDRLLKLKVSLQARKKNPALPEFWYARAVTYEVNGMEKTVLTSLPADRYKAKEVAELYHSRWEIEVGFRNLKSSLLNNALVLRSRKVELLEQEVWGMLLAYNLIRHEATKAAEKHKKAASEISFKFAFQFIATEMIVLGNTASPGTIPKRLEHLRGALEVVFITKRPRPSRPRAVKISKTRYPVKRSTAPLK
;
A
#
# COMPACT_ATOMS: atom_id res chain seq x y z
N MET A 1 39.66 8.45 12.24
CA MET A 1 38.73 7.45 12.81
C MET A 1 37.95 8.14 13.93
N PRO A 2 36.65 8.27 13.86
CA PRO A 2 35.87 8.69 15.04
C PRO A 2 35.99 7.59 16.08
N LEU A 3 36.29 7.99 17.31
CA LEU A 3 36.44 7.07 18.41
C LEU A 3 35.12 6.34 18.69
N LEU A 4 35.21 5.08 19.04
CA LEU A 4 34.09 4.19 19.39
C LEU A 4 33.15 4.82 20.44
N ASN A 5 33.67 5.73 21.28
CA ASN A 5 32.90 6.48 22.28
C ASN A 5 31.85 7.43 21.66
N ASP A 6 32.06 7.96 20.45
CA ASP A 6 31.07 8.80 19.77
C ASP A 6 29.89 7.98 19.22
N LEU A 7 30.08 6.66 19.08
CA LEU A 7 29.01 5.70 18.75
C LEU A 7 28.22 5.27 20.00
N LEU A 8 28.82 5.32 21.18
CA LEU A 8 28.22 4.96 22.46
C LEU A 8 27.30 6.07 23.01
N ASP A 9 27.51 7.34 22.61
CA ASP A 9 26.60 8.44 22.95
C ASP A 9 25.20 8.29 22.34
N PHE A 10 25.01 7.36 21.37
CA PHE A 10 23.69 6.98 20.88
C PHE A 10 22.92 6.05 21.84
N SER A 11 23.60 5.40 22.78
CA SER A 11 23.01 4.43 23.69
C SER A 11 22.44 5.05 24.97
N ASP A 12 22.83 6.27 25.33
CA ASP A 12 22.47 6.88 26.62
C ASP A 12 21.20 7.76 26.60
N HIS A 13 20.62 8.03 25.42
CA HIS A 13 19.30 8.65 25.33
C HIS A 13 18.33 7.69 24.65
N PRO A 14 17.35 7.13 25.39
CA PRO A 14 16.34 6.30 24.79
C PRO A 14 15.64 7.09 23.70
N LEU A 15 15.61 6.53 22.47
CA LEU A 15 14.84 7.09 21.36
C LEU A 15 13.37 6.98 21.71
N MET A 16 12.86 7.95 22.46
CA MET A 16 11.43 7.98 22.78
C MET A 16 10.65 8.59 21.61
N PRO A 17 9.54 7.97 21.20
CA PRO A 17 8.67 8.60 20.23
C PRO A 17 8.21 9.96 20.73
N PRO A 18 8.17 11.00 19.86
CA PRO A 18 7.67 12.30 20.26
C PRO A 18 6.21 12.19 20.72
N PRO A 19 5.72 13.07 21.61
CA PRO A 19 4.34 13.02 22.13
C PRO A 19 3.30 12.87 21.01
N SER A 20 3.48 13.57 19.88
CA SER A 20 2.62 13.49 18.70
C SER A 20 2.57 12.11 18.05
N ALA A 21 3.60 11.29 18.20
CA ALA A 21 3.68 9.94 17.66
C ALA A 21 3.41 8.86 18.71
N GLN A 22 3.11 9.22 19.95
CA GLN A 22 2.89 8.29 21.07
C GLN A 22 1.76 7.28 20.76
N LEU A 23 0.79 7.68 19.93
CA LEU A 23 -0.25 6.78 19.42
C LEU A 23 0.34 5.54 18.73
N PHE A 24 1.45 5.69 18.03
CA PHE A 24 2.08 4.62 17.26
C PHE A 24 3.23 3.93 18.01
N ALA A 25 3.53 4.36 19.25
CA ALA A 25 4.64 3.80 20.04
C ALA A 25 4.49 2.32 20.31
N GLU A 26 3.26 1.85 20.53
CA GLU A 26 2.98 0.42 20.73
C GLU A 26 3.15 -0.42 19.45
N HIS A 27 3.09 0.23 18.27
CA HIS A 27 3.13 -0.44 16.97
C HIS A 27 4.49 -0.38 16.31
N LEU A 28 5.28 0.62 16.68
CA LEU A 28 6.64 0.83 16.19
C LEU A 28 7.60 0.83 17.39
N PRO A 29 8.03 -0.37 17.87
CA PRO A 29 8.98 -0.50 18.97
C PRO A 29 10.25 0.32 18.69
N VAL A 30 10.85 0.84 19.77
CA VAL A 30 12.08 1.64 19.69
C VAL A 30 13.20 0.89 18.99
N GLU A 31 13.29 -0.41 19.20
CA GLU A 31 14.27 -1.29 18.57
C GLU A 31 14.15 -1.31 17.03
N TRP A 32 12.92 -1.20 16.52
CA TRP A 32 12.68 -1.11 15.07
C TRP A 32 13.14 0.25 14.53
N ILE A 33 12.89 1.33 15.27
CA ILE A 33 13.39 2.66 14.90
C ILE A 33 14.92 2.69 14.93
N GLN A 34 15.55 2.13 15.97
CA GLN A 34 17.01 2.01 16.06
C GLN A 34 17.57 1.22 14.88
N HIS A 35 17.01 0.04 14.63
CA HIS A 35 17.46 -0.81 13.53
C HIS A 35 17.29 -0.13 12.17
N CYS A 36 16.15 0.45 11.86
CA CYS A 36 15.95 1.09 10.56
C CYS A 36 16.93 2.25 10.34
N LEU A 37 17.31 2.98 11.39
CA LEU A 37 18.28 4.06 11.27
C LEU A 37 19.70 3.58 10.90
N THR A 38 20.05 2.32 11.15
CA THR A 38 21.30 1.73 10.66
C THR A 38 21.36 1.67 9.12
N LEU A 39 20.20 1.69 8.46
CA LEU A 39 20.05 1.70 7.00
C LEU A 39 20.06 3.10 6.41
N SER A 40 20.32 4.14 7.20
CA SER A 40 20.34 5.53 6.72
C SER A 40 21.42 5.73 5.67
N ALA A 41 21.12 6.56 4.66
CA ALA A 41 22.03 6.86 3.55
C ALA A 41 23.36 7.47 4.01
N HIS A 42 23.32 8.24 5.10
CA HIS A 42 24.50 8.85 5.70
C HIS A 42 24.47 8.73 7.23
N ALA A 43 25.50 8.14 7.80
CA ALA A 43 25.71 8.10 9.25
C ALA A 43 25.79 9.52 9.83
N THR A 44 25.12 9.77 10.97
CA THR A 44 25.14 11.06 11.64
C THR A 44 25.83 10.91 12.99
N VAL A 45 27.03 11.46 13.11
CA VAL A 45 27.84 11.44 14.35
C VAL A 45 27.39 12.48 15.36
N ARG A 46 26.68 13.52 14.93
CA ARG A 46 26.23 14.62 15.82
C ARG A 46 24.72 14.65 15.90
N ARG A 47 24.17 14.80 17.12
CA ARG A 47 22.76 15.10 17.34
C ARG A 47 22.46 16.47 16.71
N ARG A 48 21.60 16.48 15.69
CA ARG A 48 21.18 17.70 14.99
C ARG A 48 19.80 18.11 15.47
N ARG A 49 19.38 19.36 15.16
CA ARG A 49 18.04 19.88 15.50
C ARG A 49 16.91 18.97 14.98
N LEU A 50 17.10 18.26 13.87
CA LEU A 50 16.19 17.25 13.35
C LEU A 50 16.97 15.92 13.19
N PRO A 51 17.03 15.10 14.26
CA PRO A 51 17.71 13.81 14.24
C PRO A 51 16.93 12.77 13.42
N GLY A 52 17.56 11.63 13.11
CA GLY A 52 17.03 10.63 12.18
C GLY A 52 15.68 10.04 12.60
N ASP A 53 15.51 9.75 13.88
CA ASP A 53 14.26 9.27 14.45
C ASP A 53 13.10 10.27 14.25
N MET A 54 13.36 11.56 14.48
CA MET A 54 12.37 12.61 14.23
C MET A 54 12.06 12.77 12.72
N VAL A 55 13.04 12.48 11.85
CA VAL A 55 12.80 12.43 10.40
C VAL A 55 11.83 11.30 10.04
N ILE A 56 11.97 10.10 10.63
CA ILE A 56 11.04 8.98 10.43
C ILE A 56 9.61 9.43 10.79
N TRP A 57 9.42 9.97 12.00
CA TRP A 57 8.10 10.45 12.43
C TRP A 57 7.57 11.59 11.57
N MET A 58 8.43 12.49 11.13
CA MET A 58 8.06 13.56 10.19
C MET A 58 7.58 13.00 8.85
N VAL A 59 8.26 12.00 8.30
CA VAL A 59 7.87 11.38 7.01
C VAL A 59 6.50 10.69 7.12
N VAL A 60 6.22 10.01 8.23
CA VAL A 60 4.88 9.46 8.51
C VAL A 60 3.86 10.61 8.62
N ALA A 61 4.18 11.65 9.39
CA ALA A 61 3.31 12.81 9.61
C ALA A 61 3.02 13.61 8.33
N MET A 62 3.96 13.64 7.37
CA MET A 62 3.75 14.27 6.06
C MET A 62 2.51 13.73 5.33
N THR A 63 2.10 12.51 5.63
CA THR A 63 0.90 11.89 5.06
C THR A 63 -0.37 12.48 5.67
N PHE A 64 -0.38 12.70 6.97
CA PHE A 64 -1.53 13.26 7.69
C PHE A 64 -1.75 14.75 7.39
N PHE A 65 -0.65 15.47 7.15
CA PHE A 65 -0.67 16.93 6.93
C PHE A 65 -0.19 17.29 5.52
N ARG A 66 -0.76 16.62 4.54
CA ARG A 66 -0.36 16.74 3.14
C ARG A 66 -0.41 18.17 2.58
N ASN A 67 -1.37 18.95 3.01
CA ASN A 67 -1.59 20.33 2.50
C ASN A 67 -0.71 21.37 3.18
N GLU A 68 0.08 20.98 4.17
CA GLU A 68 0.93 21.88 4.92
C GLU A 68 2.38 21.82 4.44
N PRO A 69 3.13 22.91 4.48
CA PRO A 69 4.58 22.89 4.32
C PRO A 69 5.21 21.92 5.33
N ILE A 70 6.24 21.16 4.92
CA ILE A 70 6.88 20.17 5.81
C ILE A 70 7.46 20.83 7.07
N THR A 71 7.98 22.04 6.96
CA THR A 71 8.46 22.84 8.09
C THR A 71 7.36 23.11 9.13
N ASP A 72 6.12 23.35 8.65
CA ASP A 72 4.98 23.61 9.52
C ASP A 72 4.50 22.33 10.20
N VAL A 73 4.61 21.19 9.52
CA VAL A 73 4.35 19.87 10.13
C VAL A 73 5.33 19.61 11.27
N VAL A 74 6.63 19.84 11.06
CA VAL A 74 7.67 19.69 12.12
C VAL A 74 7.34 20.56 13.33
N ARG A 75 7.01 21.83 13.10
CA ARG A 75 6.66 22.78 14.17
C ARG A 75 5.38 22.39 14.90
N ARG A 76 4.30 22.08 14.16
CA ARG A 76 2.99 21.74 14.73
C ARG A 76 3.02 20.50 15.61
N LEU A 77 3.84 19.53 15.25
CA LEU A 77 3.96 18.27 15.96
C LEU A 77 5.14 18.23 16.95
N ASN A 78 5.84 19.34 17.10
CA ASN A 78 7.00 19.48 17.98
C ASN A 78 8.06 18.38 17.76
N LEU A 79 8.45 18.18 16.49
CA LEU A 79 9.40 17.14 16.10
C LEU A 79 10.87 17.58 16.13
N SER A 80 11.21 18.70 16.76
CA SER A 80 12.60 19.15 16.91
C SER A 80 13.22 18.66 18.22
N ALA A 81 14.53 18.41 18.23
CA ALA A 81 15.25 17.94 19.40
C ALA A 81 15.27 18.96 20.56
N ASP A 82 15.11 20.24 20.26
CA ASP A 82 15.27 21.33 21.25
C ASP A 82 14.01 21.54 22.13
N GLY A 83 12.93 20.77 21.91
CA GLY A 83 11.72 20.76 22.77
C GLY A 83 10.99 22.10 22.97
N GLU A 84 11.64 23.19 22.66
CA GLU A 84 11.09 24.54 22.78
C GLU A 84 10.30 24.91 21.53
N ALA A 85 9.02 24.75 21.65
CA ALA A 85 8.07 25.20 20.66
C ALA A 85 8.25 26.71 20.40
N GLY A 86 8.81 27.08 19.27
CA GLY A 86 8.45 28.36 18.72
C GLY A 86 9.54 29.34 18.34
N ILE A 87 10.80 29.21 18.74
CA ILE A 87 11.76 30.28 18.48
C ILE A 87 12.74 30.00 17.32
N ASN A 88 13.03 28.74 17.01
CA ASN A 88 13.96 28.39 15.94
C ASN A 88 13.26 27.64 14.80
N LEU A 89 12.72 28.38 13.84
CA LEU A 89 12.21 27.84 12.59
C LEU A 89 13.32 27.08 11.85
N LEU A 90 13.11 25.80 11.63
CA LEU A 90 13.97 25.02 10.75
C LEU A 90 13.86 25.57 9.31
N ALA A 91 14.98 25.88 8.70
CA ALA A 91 15.00 26.26 7.30
C ALA A 91 14.53 25.10 6.42
N ARG A 92 13.84 25.38 5.32
CA ARG A 92 13.38 24.34 4.36
C ARG A 92 14.52 23.46 3.86
N SER A 93 15.71 24.05 3.64
CA SER A 93 16.92 23.32 3.25
C SER A 93 17.39 22.35 4.32
N ALA A 94 17.31 22.70 5.60
CA ALA A 94 17.70 21.83 6.71
C ALA A 94 16.79 20.58 6.79
N VAL A 95 15.49 20.76 6.60
CA VAL A 95 14.53 19.65 6.54
C VAL A 95 14.83 18.73 5.35
N THR A 96 15.08 19.31 4.17
CA THR A 96 15.43 18.53 2.97
C THR A 96 16.71 17.75 3.17
N GLN A 97 17.77 18.38 3.72
CA GLN A 97 19.02 17.72 4.04
C GLN A 97 18.84 16.61 5.09
N ALA A 98 18.00 16.81 6.10
CA ALA A 98 17.71 15.79 7.09
C ALA A 98 17.05 14.55 6.45
N ARG A 99 16.07 14.76 5.55
CA ARG A 99 15.45 13.68 4.78
C ARG A 99 16.46 12.94 3.89
N GLN A 100 17.35 13.66 3.21
CA GLN A 100 18.38 13.05 2.37
C GLN A 100 19.39 12.22 3.18
N ARG A 101 19.73 12.64 4.40
CA ARG A 101 20.61 11.86 5.28
C ARG A 101 20.00 10.53 5.68
N VAL A 102 18.69 10.51 6.01
CA VAL A 102 17.99 9.27 6.35
C VAL A 102 17.77 8.41 5.11
N GLY A 103 17.39 9.01 3.98
CA GLY A 103 17.07 8.27 2.76
C GLY A 103 15.73 7.54 2.79
N ALA A 104 15.48 6.69 1.80
CA ALA A 104 14.24 5.94 1.68
C ALA A 104 14.27 4.60 2.42
N ALA A 105 15.43 3.94 2.49
CA ALA A 105 15.58 2.58 3.00
C ALA A 105 15.07 2.36 4.44
N PRO A 106 15.30 3.27 5.42
CA PRO A 106 14.75 3.11 6.76
C PRO A 106 13.22 3.05 6.79
N VAL A 107 12.57 3.90 6.01
CA VAL A 107 11.10 3.98 5.96
C VAL A 107 10.52 2.77 5.23
N GLU A 108 11.15 2.33 4.15
CA GLU A 108 10.81 1.09 3.45
C GLU A 108 10.91 -0.12 4.38
N TRP A 109 12.01 -0.23 5.12
CA TRP A 109 12.22 -1.32 6.08
C TRP A 109 11.11 -1.36 7.14
N LEU A 110 10.75 -0.20 7.73
CA LEU A 110 9.66 -0.11 8.70
C LEU A 110 8.31 -0.53 8.11
N PHE A 111 8.02 -0.09 6.87
CA PHE A 111 6.82 -0.55 6.18
C PHE A 111 6.83 -2.07 6.02
N ARG A 112 7.92 -2.67 5.55
CA ARG A 112 8.03 -4.12 5.34
C ARG A 112 7.92 -4.89 6.64
N GLN A 113 8.55 -4.41 7.71
CA GLN A 113 8.51 -5.01 9.03
C GLN A 113 7.08 -5.01 9.60
N THR A 114 6.38 -3.88 9.54
CA THR A 114 4.98 -3.78 9.98
C THR A 114 4.05 -4.62 9.10
N ALA A 115 4.26 -4.59 7.79
CA ALA A 115 3.48 -5.36 6.82
C ALA A 115 3.61 -6.87 7.07
N GLN A 116 4.82 -7.36 7.32
CA GLN A 116 5.07 -8.76 7.64
C GLN A 116 4.43 -9.17 8.98
N THR A 117 4.54 -8.32 10.00
CA THR A 117 4.01 -8.61 11.34
C THR A 117 2.49 -8.63 11.35
N TRP A 118 1.85 -7.59 10.81
CA TRP A 118 0.38 -7.45 10.89
C TRP A 118 -0.36 -8.09 9.73
N GLY A 119 0.26 -8.19 8.57
CA GLY A 119 -0.40 -8.68 7.36
C GLY A 119 -0.65 -10.19 7.40
N SER A 120 0.12 -10.94 8.16
CA SER A 120 -0.05 -12.38 8.38
C SER A 120 -0.98 -12.72 9.57
N GLU A 121 -1.36 -11.73 10.39
CA GLU A 121 -2.32 -11.92 11.47
C GLU A 121 -3.69 -12.32 10.92
N ARG A 122 -4.38 -13.21 11.62
CA ARG A 122 -5.77 -13.57 11.27
C ARG A 122 -6.71 -12.66 12.03
N TYR A 123 -7.48 -11.90 11.28
CA TYR A 123 -8.48 -10.99 11.81
C TYR A 123 -9.87 -11.62 11.78
N LEU A 124 -10.76 -11.10 12.59
CA LEU A 124 -12.16 -11.55 12.63
C LEU A 124 -12.79 -11.35 11.25
N LYS A 125 -13.48 -12.39 10.74
CA LYS A 125 -14.12 -12.42 9.40
C LYS A 125 -13.13 -12.37 8.22
N ASP A 126 -11.89 -12.70 8.43
CA ASP A 126 -10.86 -12.79 7.39
C ASP A 126 -10.76 -14.19 6.78
N ASP A 127 -11.55 -15.12 7.28
CA ASP A 127 -11.55 -16.51 6.86
C ASP A 127 -12.68 -16.79 5.85
N TRP A 128 -12.30 -17.38 4.72
CA TRP A 128 -13.22 -17.94 3.74
C TRP A 128 -12.90 -19.42 3.54
N HIS A 129 -13.70 -20.30 4.14
CA HIS A 129 -13.47 -21.77 4.13
C HIS A 129 -12.05 -22.19 4.59
N GLY A 130 -11.50 -21.52 5.57
CA GLY A 130 -10.13 -21.77 6.08
C GLY A 130 -9.02 -21.06 5.30
N LEU A 131 -9.36 -20.31 4.26
CA LEU A 131 -8.42 -19.52 3.46
C LEU A 131 -8.47 -18.04 3.81
N GLN A 132 -7.31 -17.42 4.01
CA GLN A 132 -7.21 -15.96 4.09
C GLN A 132 -7.36 -15.33 2.70
N LEU A 133 -8.03 -14.18 2.65
CA LEU A 133 -8.32 -13.48 1.41
C LEU A 133 -7.32 -12.36 1.14
N PHE A 134 -6.67 -12.44 0.00
CA PHE A 134 -5.75 -11.40 -0.48
C PHE A 134 -6.15 -10.91 -1.87
N ALA A 135 -5.67 -9.73 -2.25
CA ALA A 135 -5.69 -9.27 -3.63
C ALA A 135 -4.37 -8.61 -4.00
N ILE A 136 -3.99 -8.74 -5.27
CA ILE A 136 -2.91 -7.98 -5.88
C ILE A 136 -3.50 -7.07 -6.95
N ASP A 137 -3.15 -5.80 -6.90
CA ASP A 137 -3.55 -4.83 -7.93
C ASP A 137 -2.52 -3.71 -8.04
N GLY A 138 -2.58 -2.96 -9.14
CA GLY A 138 -1.69 -1.87 -9.44
C GLY A 138 -2.31 -0.49 -9.28
N ALA A 139 -1.52 0.45 -8.84
CA ALA A 139 -1.86 1.86 -8.80
C ALA A 139 -0.78 2.71 -9.49
N GLN A 140 -1.16 3.88 -9.97
CA GLN A 140 -0.24 4.82 -10.59
C GLN A 140 -0.30 6.14 -9.84
N PHE A 141 0.89 6.69 -9.53
CA PHE A 141 1.06 7.98 -8.91
C PHE A 141 1.83 8.90 -9.86
N ARG A 142 1.29 10.10 -10.08
CA ARG A 142 2.01 11.13 -10.83
C ARG A 142 3.09 11.72 -9.93
N THR A 143 4.25 11.95 -10.51
CA THR A 143 5.36 12.63 -9.84
C THR A 143 5.53 14.04 -10.42
N PRO A 144 6.20 14.97 -9.73
CA PRO A 144 6.54 16.26 -10.30
C PRO A 144 7.27 16.13 -11.64
N ASP A 145 7.09 17.11 -12.52
CA ASP A 145 7.77 17.14 -13.82
C ASP A 145 9.19 17.68 -13.70
N GLU A 146 10.04 16.88 -13.02
CA GLU A 146 11.47 17.14 -12.83
C GLU A 146 12.31 16.24 -13.74
N PRO A 147 13.45 16.71 -14.26
CA PRO A 147 14.30 15.91 -15.14
C PRO A 147 14.69 14.56 -14.57
N GLU A 148 15.16 14.52 -13.33
CA GLU A 148 15.56 13.29 -12.62
C GLU A 148 14.40 12.29 -12.51
N LEU A 149 13.19 12.76 -12.15
CA LEU A 149 12.01 11.91 -12.02
C LEU A 149 11.51 11.42 -13.37
N ARG A 150 11.66 12.23 -14.42
CA ARG A 150 11.27 11.86 -15.76
C ARG A 150 12.22 10.82 -16.36
N GLU A 151 13.49 10.95 -16.11
CA GLU A 151 14.48 9.96 -16.53
C GLU A 151 14.27 8.62 -15.82
N TYR A 152 14.06 8.63 -14.52
CA TYR A 152 13.94 7.42 -13.71
C TYR A 152 12.58 6.72 -13.91
N TYR A 153 11.47 7.43 -13.71
CA TYR A 153 10.13 6.80 -13.78
C TYR A 153 9.58 6.69 -15.19
N GLY A 154 9.93 7.62 -16.06
CA GLY A 154 9.34 7.69 -17.39
C GLY A 154 7.88 8.10 -17.37
N SER A 155 7.25 8.11 -18.54
CA SER A 155 5.86 8.49 -18.71
C SER A 155 5.19 7.71 -19.82
N ALA A 156 3.84 7.71 -19.82
CA ALA A 156 3.09 7.17 -20.96
C ALA A 156 3.34 8.02 -22.20
N ASN A 157 3.70 7.38 -23.31
CA ASN A 157 3.67 8.04 -24.60
C ASN A 157 2.23 8.10 -25.10
N THR A 158 1.75 9.30 -25.40
CA THR A 158 0.40 9.52 -25.95
C THR A 158 0.38 9.43 -27.47
N SER A 159 1.53 9.68 -28.11
CA SER A 159 1.85 9.48 -29.53
C SER A 159 3.36 9.55 -29.69
N THR A 160 3.88 9.29 -30.90
CA THR A 160 5.33 9.42 -31.20
C THR A 160 5.90 10.81 -30.88
N GLU A 161 5.06 11.85 -30.90
CA GLU A 161 5.47 13.25 -30.73
C GLU A 161 5.02 13.87 -29.40
N ARG A 162 4.18 13.17 -28.60
CA ARG A 162 3.57 13.76 -27.40
C ARG A 162 3.89 12.95 -26.16
N GLN A 163 4.57 13.58 -25.22
CA GLN A 163 4.81 13.03 -23.89
C GLN A 163 3.65 13.37 -22.92
N SER A 164 3.40 12.48 -21.96
CA SER A 164 2.53 12.78 -20.82
C SER A 164 3.06 13.98 -20.05
N ALA A 165 2.15 14.80 -19.48
CA ALA A 165 2.51 15.98 -18.69
C ALA A 165 3.35 15.67 -17.44
N TYR A 166 3.27 14.44 -16.93
CA TYR A 166 3.93 14.03 -15.69
C TYR A 166 4.61 12.68 -15.84
N PRO A 167 5.78 12.48 -15.22
CA PRO A 167 6.30 11.14 -14.99
C PRO A 167 5.35 10.36 -14.08
N VAL A 168 5.40 9.03 -14.15
CA VAL A 168 4.47 8.15 -13.43
C VAL A 168 5.24 7.05 -12.73
N MET A 169 5.13 7.01 -11.40
CA MET A 169 5.50 5.86 -10.60
C MET A 169 4.40 4.82 -10.63
N ARG A 170 4.75 3.58 -10.83
CA ARG A 170 3.87 2.42 -10.66
C ARG A 170 4.04 1.87 -9.26
N LEU A 171 2.92 1.54 -8.61
CA LEU A 171 2.86 0.80 -7.36
C LEU A 171 2.05 -0.46 -7.61
N VAL A 172 2.55 -1.62 -7.22
CA VAL A 172 1.77 -2.86 -7.09
C VAL A 172 1.78 -3.26 -5.63
N ALA A 173 0.62 -3.60 -5.09
CA ALA A 173 0.48 -3.96 -3.68
C ALA A 173 -0.29 -5.26 -3.50
N LEU A 174 0.10 -6.01 -2.47
CA LEU A 174 -0.60 -7.17 -1.92
C LEU A 174 -1.34 -6.73 -0.66
N MET A 175 -2.65 -6.90 -0.62
CA MET A 175 -3.52 -6.46 0.47
C MET A 175 -4.32 -7.64 1.03
N ASN A 176 -4.41 -7.73 2.35
CA ASN A 176 -5.41 -8.55 3.03
C ASN A 176 -6.79 -7.88 2.88
N LEU A 177 -7.79 -8.63 2.43
CA LEU A 177 -9.12 -8.08 2.12
C LEU A 177 -10.03 -7.91 3.35
N GLY A 178 -9.73 -8.59 4.45
CA GLY A 178 -10.45 -8.46 5.72
C GLY A 178 -10.02 -7.22 6.50
N SER A 179 -8.72 -7.04 6.68
CA SER A 179 -8.14 -5.91 7.44
C SER A 179 -7.84 -4.68 6.58
N HIS A 180 -7.67 -4.85 5.27
CA HIS A 180 -7.11 -3.88 4.34
C HIS A 180 -5.63 -3.51 4.61
N ILE A 181 -4.93 -4.29 5.42
CA ILE A 181 -3.49 -4.09 5.64
C ILE A 181 -2.73 -4.52 4.38
N LEU A 182 -1.76 -3.70 3.99
CA LEU A 182 -0.84 -4.03 2.90
C LEU A 182 0.27 -4.94 3.43
N LEU A 183 0.35 -6.17 2.92
CA LEU A 183 1.40 -7.13 3.28
C LEU A 183 2.71 -6.84 2.57
N ASN A 184 2.60 -6.36 1.36
CA ASN A 184 3.75 -6.02 0.53
C ASN A 184 3.38 -4.94 -0.47
N ALA A 185 4.38 -4.21 -0.93
CA ALA A 185 4.25 -3.26 -2.01
C ALA A 185 5.58 -3.15 -2.77
N VAL A 186 5.51 -2.86 -4.06
CA VAL A 186 6.66 -2.63 -4.91
C VAL A 186 6.42 -1.39 -5.75
N THR A 187 7.36 -0.45 -5.71
CA THR A 187 7.40 0.72 -6.58
C THR A 187 8.26 0.44 -7.81
N ALA A 188 7.91 1.02 -8.93
CA ALA A 188 8.69 0.85 -10.16
C ALA A 188 8.46 1.98 -11.16
N PRO A 189 9.37 2.15 -12.13
CA PRO A 189 9.14 2.97 -13.32
C PRO A 189 7.91 2.54 -14.11
N TYR A 190 7.25 3.48 -14.77
CA TYR A 190 6.02 3.26 -15.55
C TYR A 190 6.11 2.09 -16.54
N ARG A 191 7.27 1.87 -17.15
CA ARG A 191 7.48 0.83 -18.17
C ARG A 191 7.52 -0.59 -17.62
N ARG A 192 7.70 -0.79 -16.32
CA ARG A 192 7.66 -2.14 -15.70
C ARG A 192 6.22 -2.63 -15.65
N SER A 193 5.98 -3.86 -16.11
CA SER A 193 4.63 -4.43 -16.07
C SER A 193 4.23 -4.82 -14.64
N GLU A 194 2.95 -4.70 -14.34
CA GLU A 194 2.39 -5.09 -13.04
C GLU A 194 2.56 -6.58 -12.76
N THR A 195 2.48 -7.41 -13.80
CA THR A 195 2.70 -8.86 -13.68
C THR A 195 4.11 -9.19 -13.19
N VAL A 196 5.14 -8.49 -13.73
CA VAL A 196 6.54 -8.68 -13.28
C VAL A 196 6.71 -8.26 -11.82
N LEU A 197 6.06 -7.17 -11.41
CA LEU A 197 6.11 -6.70 -10.01
C LEU A 197 5.35 -7.67 -9.09
N ALA A 198 4.24 -8.24 -9.53
CA ALA A 198 3.51 -9.26 -8.76
C ALA A 198 4.35 -10.51 -8.51
N HIS A 199 5.17 -10.94 -9.48
CA HIS A 199 6.09 -12.07 -9.28
C HIS A 199 7.02 -11.87 -8.07
N SER A 200 7.55 -10.67 -7.86
CA SER A 200 8.46 -10.40 -6.74
C SER A 200 7.77 -10.44 -5.36
N MET A 201 6.44 -10.45 -5.33
CA MET A 201 5.66 -10.49 -4.09
C MET A 201 5.14 -11.89 -3.73
N LEU A 202 5.25 -12.88 -4.63
CA LEU A 202 4.67 -14.22 -4.41
C LEU A 202 5.19 -14.91 -3.13
N ALA A 203 6.46 -14.71 -2.80
CA ALA A 203 7.06 -15.29 -1.60
C ALA A 203 6.44 -14.77 -0.29
N THR A 204 5.81 -13.59 -0.31
CA THR A 204 5.19 -12.99 0.88
C THR A 204 3.73 -13.38 1.05
N ILE A 205 3.13 -14.07 0.09
CA ILE A 205 1.75 -14.54 0.20
C ILE A 205 1.72 -15.69 1.22
N PRO A 206 0.86 -15.61 2.26
CA PRO A 206 0.77 -16.67 3.26
C PRO A 206 0.21 -17.98 2.71
N ASP A 207 0.55 -19.09 3.34
CA ASP A 207 -0.08 -20.37 3.11
C ASP A 207 -1.55 -20.37 3.57
N ASN A 208 -2.34 -21.32 3.10
CA ASN A 208 -3.79 -21.38 3.33
C ASN A 208 -4.49 -20.06 2.96
N SER A 209 -4.30 -19.65 1.72
CA SER A 209 -4.80 -18.37 1.22
C SER A 209 -5.30 -18.45 -0.22
N ILE A 210 -6.10 -17.46 -0.59
CA ILE A 210 -6.49 -17.21 -1.96
C ILE A 210 -6.22 -15.77 -2.35
N THR A 211 -5.55 -15.57 -3.48
CA THR A 211 -5.23 -14.24 -4.01
C THR A 211 -6.11 -13.92 -5.21
N LEU A 212 -6.83 -12.81 -5.13
CA LEU A 212 -7.70 -12.30 -6.17
C LEU A 212 -6.94 -11.31 -7.06
N PHE A 213 -7.06 -11.47 -8.36
CA PHE A 213 -6.37 -10.64 -9.36
C PHE A 213 -7.35 -9.97 -10.34
N ASP A 214 -6.92 -8.89 -10.97
CA ASP A 214 -7.55 -8.41 -12.21
C ASP A 214 -7.10 -9.31 -13.38
N LYS A 215 -7.88 -9.31 -14.45
CA LYS A 215 -7.60 -10.05 -15.69
C LYS A 215 -6.23 -9.74 -16.32
N LEU A 216 -5.66 -8.56 -16.05
CA LEU A 216 -4.33 -8.17 -16.53
C LEU A 216 -3.19 -9.01 -15.96
N PHE A 217 -3.43 -9.69 -14.83
CA PHE A 217 -2.48 -10.61 -14.21
C PHE A 217 -2.57 -12.05 -14.76
N TYR A 218 -3.39 -12.29 -15.79
CA TYR A 218 -3.47 -13.60 -16.44
C TYR A 218 -2.12 -13.96 -17.06
N SER A 219 -1.39 -14.82 -16.37
CA SER A 219 -0.08 -15.33 -16.75
C SER A 219 0.10 -16.72 -16.17
N ALA A 220 0.29 -17.73 -17.04
CA ALA A 220 0.54 -19.10 -16.58
C ALA A 220 1.73 -19.17 -15.63
N ASP A 221 2.82 -18.44 -15.93
CA ASP A 221 4.01 -18.37 -15.10
C ASP A 221 3.71 -17.85 -13.69
N LEU A 222 3.02 -16.70 -13.57
CA LEU A 222 2.63 -16.12 -12.29
C LEU A 222 1.73 -17.07 -11.48
N LEU A 223 0.70 -17.62 -12.10
CA LEU A 223 -0.34 -18.38 -11.41
C LEU A 223 0.16 -19.79 -10.99
N LEU A 224 0.96 -20.44 -11.83
CA LEU A 224 1.58 -21.74 -11.49
C LEU A 224 2.63 -21.55 -10.38
N MET A 225 3.46 -20.49 -10.46
CA MET A 225 4.45 -20.21 -9.45
C MET A 225 3.81 -19.91 -8.08
N LEU A 226 2.68 -19.19 -8.05
CA LEU A 226 1.95 -18.95 -6.81
C LEU A 226 1.53 -20.25 -6.12
N ASN A 227 0.99 -21.20 -6.88
CA ASN A 227 0.61 -22.50 -6.34
C ASN A 227 1.83 -23.33 -5.86
N GLN A 228 2.97 -23.21 -6.55
CA GLN A 228 4.16 -24.02 -6.27
C GLN A 228 5.00 -23.51 -5.08
N GLN A 229 4.99 -22.20 -4.83
CA GLN A 229 5.85 -21.58 -3.80
C GLN A 229 5.36 -21.73 -2.37
N GLY A 230 4.22 -22.39 -2.12
CA GLY A 230 3.67 -22.57 -0.79
C GLY A 230 2.63 -23.69 -0.71
N CYS A 231 2.04 -23.84 0.48
CA CYS A 231 1.03 -24.85 0.75
C CYS A 231 -0.37 -24.26 0.71
N ASN A 232 -1.28 -24.89 -0.04
CA ASN A 232 -2.69 -24.51 -0.11
C ASN A 232 -2.89 -23.03 -0.47
N ARG A 233 -2.12 -22.55 -1.46
CA ARG A 233 -2.23 -21.19 -2.02
C ARG A 233 -3.03 -21.26 -3.31
N HIS A 234 -4.10 -20.51 -3.36
CA HIS A 234 -5.01 -20.46 -4.49
C HIS A 234 -5.05 -19.07 -5.13
N TRP A 235 -5.60 -19.01 -6.33
CA TRP A 235 -5.80 -17.76 -7.06
C TRP A 235 -7.19 -17.75 -7.73
N LEU A 236 -7.69 -16.55 -8.01
CA LEU A 236 -8.97 -16.28 -8.68
C LEU A 236 -8.87 -15.01 -9.51
N LEU A 237 -9.24 -15.07 -10.80
CA LEU A 237 -9.25 -13.93 -11.71
C LEU A 237 -10.29 -14.09 -12.83
N PRO A 238 -10.73 -12.99 -13.50
CA PRO A 238 -11.65 -13.09 -14.62
C PRO A 238 -10.98 -13.67 -15.86
N ALA A 239 -11.71 -14.51 -16.58
CA ALA A 239 -11.28 -15.02 -17.86
C ALA A 239 -11.32 -13.92 -18.95
N TRP A 240 -10.45 -14.05 -19.95
CA TRP A 240 -10.60 -13.30 -21.19
C TRP A 240 -11.77 -13.86 -22.00
N LYS A 241 -12.50 -13.00 -22.72
CA LYS A 241 -13.68 -13.42 -23.52
C LYS A 241 -13.37 -14.51 -24.55
N ASN A 242 -12.18 -14.47 -25.14
CA ASN A 242 -11.77 -15.38 -26.23
C ASN A 242 -10.55 -16.21 -25.77
N ILE A 243 -10.64 -16.85 -24.60
CA ILE A 243 -9.58 -17.72 -24.13
C ILE A 243 -9.61 -19.02 -24.94
N ALA A 244 -8.51 -19.35 -25.60
CA ALA A 244 -8.37 -20.63 -26.31
C ALA A 244 -8.13 -21.72 -25.25
N ALA A 245 -9.12 -22.58 -25.04
CA ALA A 245 -9.09 -23.63 -24.06
C ALA A 245 -9.91 -24.85 -24.52
N GLU A 246 -9.48 -26.05 -24.13
CA GLU A 246 -10.23 -27.29 -24.26
C GLU A 246 -10.88 -27.60 -22.91
N THR A 247 -12.11 -28.11 -22.93
CA THR A 247 -12.74 -28.64 -21.72
C THR A 247 -12.22 -30.01 -21.46
N GLU A 248 -11.52 -30.19 -20.34
CA GLU A 248 -10.99 -31.50 -19.90
C GLU A 248 -12.06 -32.28 -19.12
N GLU A 249 -12.76 -31.59 -18.21
CA GLU A 249 -13.76 -32.18 -17.35
C GLU A 249 -14.91 -31.18 -17.08
N SER A 250 -16.14 -31.68 -16.90
CA SER A 250 -17.30 -30.87 -16.55
C SER A 250 -17.81 -31.27 -15.17
N TYR A 251 -17.91 -30.28 -14.27
CA TYR A 251 -18.43 -30.46 -12.91
C TYR A 251 -19.90 -30.07 -12.76
N GLY A 252 -20.49 -29.53 -13.83
CA GLY A 252 -21.89 -29.10 -13.88
C GLY A 252 -22.11 -27.88 -14.78
N PRO A 253 -23.32 -27.33 -14.81
CA PRO A 253 -23.64 -26.16 -15.63
C PRO A 253 -22.74 -24.96 -15.27
N GLY A 254 -21.94 -24.50 -16.24
CA GLY A 254 -21.04 -23.36 -16.06
C GLY A 254 -19.78 -23.65 -15.21
N ASP A 255 -19.53 -24.90 -14.81
CA ASP A 255 -18.39 -25.28 -13.98
C ASP A 255 -17.57 -26.40 -14.67
N ARG A 256 -16.37 -26.10 -15.07
CA ARG A 256 -15.53 -27.01 -15.89
C ARG A 256 -14.04 -26.81 -15.65
N LEU A 257 -13.27 -27.88 -15.81
CA LEU A 257 -11.83 -27.83 -15.88
C LEU A 257 -11.40 -27.54 -17.30
N LEU A 258 -10.60 -26.50 -17.48
CA LEU A 258 -10.04 -26.12 -18.77
C LEU A 258 -8.58 -26.52 -18.86
N LYS A 259 -8.21 -27.08 -20.01
CA LYS A 259 -6.83 -27.29 -20.44
C LYS A 259 -6.41 -26.11 -21.31
N LEU A 260 -5.40 -25.39 -20.85
CA LEU A 260 -4.92 -24.13 -21.41
C LEU A 260 -3.51 -24.29 -21.95
N LYS A 261 -3.25 -23.78 -23.14
CA LYS A 261 -1.91 -23.85 -23.74
C LYS A 261 -1.06 -22.68 -23.24
N VAL A 262 0.17 -22.98 -22.75
CA VAL A 262 1.14 -21.95 -22.41
C VAL A 262 1.76 -21.39 -23.70
N SER A 263 1.81 -20.06 -23.82
CA SER A 263 2.34 -19.41 -25.02
C SER A 263 3.82 -19.75 -25.24
N LEU A 264 4.23 -19.89 -26.49
CA LEU A 264 5.63 -20.12 -26.86
C LEU A 264 6.55 -19.02 -26.30
N GLN A 265 6.07 -17.78 -26.23
CA GLN A 265 6.83 -16.68 -25.68
C GLN A 265 7.05 -16.82 -24.17
N ALA A 266 6.06 -17.28 -23.42
CA ALA A 266 6.19 -17.57 -21.98
C ALA A 266 7.21 -18.69 -21.75
N ARG A 267 7.13 -19.80 -22.51
CA ARG A 267 8.08 -20.91 -22.41
C ARG A 267 9.51 -20.56 -22.86
N LYS A 268 9.67 -19.62 -23.79
CA LYS A 268 11.00 -19.09 -24.12
C LYS A 268 11.62 -18.29 -22.97
N LYS A 269 10.80 -17.56 -22.19
CA LYS A 269 11.27 -16.81 -21.02
C LYS A 269 11.52 -17.70 -19.80
N ASN A 270 10.66 -18.68 -19.59
CA ASN A 270 10.75 -19.68 -18.53
C ASN A 270 10.57 -21.08 -19.11
N PRO A 271 11.67 -21.78 -19.46
CA PRO A 271 11.63 -23.14 -20.02
C PRO A 271 11.05 -24.21 -19.08
N ALA A 272 10.96 -23.94 -17.77
CA ALA A 272 10.35 -24.84 -16.80
C ALA A 272 8.83 -24.91 -16.90
N LEU A 273 8.19 -23.99 -17.64
CA LEU A 273 6.74 -24.01 -17.83
C LEU A 273 6.29 -25.21 -18.68
N PRO A 274 5.20 -25.90 -18.27
CA PRO A 274 4.62 -26.99 -19.04
C PRO A 274 4.04 -26.48 -20.36
N GLU A 275 3.78 -27.38 -21.29
CA GLU A 275 3.09 -27.03 -22.53
C GLU A 275 1.63 -26.68 -22.30
N PHE A 276 0.99 -27.39 -21.37
CA PHE A 276 -0.39 -27.19 -20.97
C PHE A 276 -0.48 -27.02 -19.45
N TRP A 277 -1.46 -26.25 -19.00
CA TRP A 277 -1.82 -26.11 -17.61
C TRP A 277 -3.33 -26.14 -17.45
N TYR A 278 -3.80 -26.33 -16.22
CA TYR A 278 -5.22 -26.53 -15.95
C TYR A 278 -5.73 -25.45 -15.01
N ALA A 279 -6.95 -24.98 -15.30
CA ALA A 279 -7.66 -24.01 -14.48
C ALA A 279 -9.16 -24.35 -14.46
N ARG A 280 -9.78 -24.28 -13.30
CA ARG A 280 -11.24 -24.37 -13.20
C ARG A 280 -11.85 -23.08 -13.67
N ALA A 281 -12.84 -23.16 -14.55
CA ALA A 281 -13.62 -22.03 -15.05
C ALA A 281 -15.03 -22.09 -14.47
N VAL A 282 -15.44 -21.02 -13.76
CA VAL A 282 -16.79 -20.88 -13.24
C VAL A 282 -17.47 -19.74 -13.96
N THR A 283 -18.55 -20.09 -14.67
CA THR A 283 -19.38 -19.13 -15.42
C THR A 283 -20.66 -18.84 -14.65
N TYR A 284 -21.01 -17.57 -14.54
CA TYR A 284 -22.17 -17.10 -13.79
C TYR A 284 -22.75 -15.84 -14.43
N GLU A 285 -23.99 -15.53 -14.13
CA GLU A 285 -24.70 -14.38 -14.67
C GLU A 285 -24.77 -13.22 -13.65
N VAL A 286 -24.47 -12.00 -14.10
CA VAL A 286 -24.64 -10.78 -13.33
C VAL A 286 -25.32 -9.72 -14.21
N ASN A 287 -26.48 -9.26 -13.81
CA ASN A 287 -27.27 -8.23 -14.53
C ASN A 287 -27.50 -8.60 -16.01
N GLY A 288 -27.85 -9.84 -16.30
CA GLY A 288 -28.07 -10.32 -17.65
C GLY A 288 -26.82 -10.50 -18.51
N MET A 289 -25.64 -10.42 -17.88
CA MET A 289 -24.35 -10.63 -18.55
C MET A 289 -23.63 -11.86 -17.99
N GLU A 290 -23.24 -12.73 -18.90
CA GLU A 290 -22.40 -13.88 -18.57
C GLU A 290 -20.97 -13.45 -18.25
N LYS A 291 -20.42 -13.94 -17.15
CA LYS A 291 -19.06 -13.73 -16.70
C LYS A 291 -18.42 -15.04 -16.35
N THR A 292 -17.14 -15.17 -16.65
CA THR A 292 -16.35 -16.36 -16.30
C THR A 292 -15.15 -15.93 -15.46
N VAL A 293 -14.91 -16.66 -14.39
CA VAL A 293 -13.67 -16.57 -13.60
C VAL A 293 -12.88 -17.86 -13.72
N LEU A 294 -11.55 -17.75 -13.65
CA LEU A 294 -10.62 -18.85 -13.59
C LEU A 294 -10.05 -18.95 -12.19
N THR A 295 -9.84 -20.17 -11.69
CA THR A 295 -9.31 -20.43 -10.36
C THR A 295 -8.56 -21.74 -10.28
N SER A 296 -7.68 -21.87 -9.28
CA SER A 296 -7.07 -23.13 -8.86
C SER A 296 -7.85 -23.86 -7.75
N LEU A 297 -8.99 -23.33 -7.31
CA LEU A 297 -9.82 -23.95 -6.27
C LEU A 297 -10.45 -25.26 -6.79
N PRO A 298 -10.27 -26.39 -6.10
CA PRO A 298 -10.83 -27.67 -6.50
C PRO A 298 -12.36 -27.70 -6.37
N ALA A 299 -13.03 -28.38 -7.31
CA ALA A 299 -14.51 -28.39 -7.40
C ALA A 299 -15.18 -29.23 -6.31
N ASP A 300 -14.49 -30.23 -5.78
CA ASP A 300 -14.96 -31.11 -4.69
C ASP A 300 -15.09 -30.38 -3.34
N ARG A 301 -14.32 -29.30 -3.13
CA ARG A 301 -14.30 -28.54 -1.86
C ARG A 301 -15.07 -27.23 -1.94
N TYR A 302 -15.07 -26.55 -3.08
CA TYR A 302 -15.60 -25.19 -3.23
C TYR A 302 -16.67 -25.13 -4.32
N LYS A 303 -17.91 -24.79 -3.95
CA LYS A 303 -19.02 -24.73 -4.90
C LYS A 303 -18.88 -23.55 -5.86
N ALA A 304 -19.31 -23.76 -7.12
CA ALA A 304 -19.22 -22.74 -8.17
C ALA A 304 -19.84 -21.38 -7.76
N LYS A 305 -21.00 -21.40 -7.11
CA LYS A 305 -21.68 -20.20 -6.64
C LYS A 305 -20.83 -19.41 -5.64
N GLU A 306 -20.21 -20.09 -4.69
CA GLU A 306 -19.34 -19.46 -3.65
C GLU A 306 -18.09 -18.85 -4.29
N VAL A 307 -17.49 -19.50 -5.28
CA VAL A 307 -16.33 -18.99 -6.04
C VAL A 307 -16.73 -17.75 -6.85
N ALA A 308 -17.91 -17.75 -7.48
CA ALA A 308 -18.41 -16.59 -8.22
C ALA A 308 -18.67 -15.38 -7.30
N GLU A 309 -19.27 -15.63 -6.13
CA GLU A 309 -19.54 -14.59 -5.12
C GLU A 309 -18.22 -14.03 -4.54
N LEU A 310 -17.23 -14.88 -4.28
CA LEU A 310 -15.95 -14.49 -3.73
C LEU A 310 -15.24 -13.44 -4.59
N TYR A 311 -15.32 -13.52 -5.92
CA TYR A 311 -14.66 -12.57 -6.80
C TYR A 311 -15.09 -11.11 -6.57
N HIS A 312 -16.28 -10.88 -6.04
CA HIS A 312 -16.74 -9.53 -5.69
C HIS A 312 -15.88 -8.89 -4.57
N SER A 313 -15.25 -9.70 -3.71
CA SER A 313 -14.37 -9.20 -2.64
C SER A 313 -13.11 -8.52 -3.19
N ARG A 314 -12.72 -8.78 -4.44
CA ARG A 314 -11.60 -8.06 -5.09
C ARG A 314 -11.77 -6.54 -5.07
N TRP A 315 -13.02 -6.06 -5.05
CA TRP A 315 -13.29 -4.62 -4.99
C TRP A 315 -12.68 -3.93 -3.76
N GLU A 316 -12.39 -4.66 -2.69
CA GLU A 316 -11.84 -4.10 -1.45
C GLU A 316 -10.42 -3.52 -1.66
N ILE A 317 -9.60 -4.08 -2.57
CA ILE A 317 -8.29 -3.46 -2.87
C ILE A 317 -8.44 -2.11 -3.61
N GLU A 318 -9.48 -1.98 -4.45
CA GLU A 318 -9.79 -0.68 -5.10
C GLU A 318 -10.25 0.35 -4.06
N VAL A 319 -10.95 -0.09 -3.00
CA VAL A 319 -11.30 0.75 -1.85
C VAL A 319 -10.04 1.19 -1.11
N GLY A 320 -9.09 0.29 -0.87
CA GLY A 320 -7.79 0.60 -0.28
C GLY A 320 -7.03 1.65 -1.07
N PHE A 321 -6.86 1.47 -2.38
CA PHE A 321 -6.21 2.46 -3.24
C PHE A 321 -6.96 3.79 -3.31
N ARG A 322 -8.28 3.78 -3.24
CA ARG A 322 -9.08 5.00 -3.12
C ARG A 322 -8.78 5.73 -1.81
N ASN A 323 -8.63 5.02 -0.70
CA ASN A 323 -8.26 5.62 0.58
C ASN A 323 -6.86 6.24 0.52
N LEU A 324 -5.88 5.59 -0.12
CA LEU A 324 -4.56 6.18 -0.37
C LEU A 324 -4.67 7.48 -1.19
N LYS A 325 -5.41 7.47 -2.29
CA LYS A 325 -5.51 8.62 -3.20
C LYS A 325 -6.41 9.75 -2.70
N SER A 326 -7.55 9.42 -2.10
CA SER A 326 -8.53 10.45 -1.69
C SER A 326 -8.36 10.91 -0.27
N SER A 327 -8.01 10.04 0.66
CA SER A 327 -7.86 10.41 2.08
C SER A 327 -6.43 10.85 2.39
N LEU A 328 -5.42 10.05 2.05
CA LEU A 328 -4.04 10.39 2.39
C LEU A 328 -3.43 11.43 1.44
N LEU A 329 -3.64 11.30 0.14
CA LEU A 329 -3.16 12.30 -0.83
C LEU A 329 -4.12 13.47 -1.00
N ASN A 330 -5.27 13.47 -0.33
CA ASN A 330 -6.30 14.51 -0.45
C ASN A 330 -6.64 14.86 -1.90
N ASN A 331 -6.76 13.83 -2.75
CA ASN A 331 -6.92 13.94 -4.20
C ASN A 331 -5.83 14.77 -4.92
N ALA A 332 -4.66 14.96 -4.31
CA ALA A 332 -3.56 15.61 -4.97
C ALA A 332 -3.19 14.87 -6.27
N LEU A 333 -3.07 15.62 -7.35
CA LEU A 333 -2.76 15.05 -8.65
C LEU A 333 -1.34 14.50 -8.73
N VAL A 334 -0.42 15.06 -7.95
CA VAL A 334 1.02 14.82 -8.01
C VAL A 334 1.60 14.66 -6.61
N LEU A 335 2.52 13.72 -6.42
CA LEU A 335 3.36 13.64 -5.22
C LEU A 335 4.20 14.91 -5.08
N ARG A 336 4.69 15.24 -3.88
CA ARG A 336 5.32 16.55 -3.64
C ARG A 336 6.85 16.55 -3.64
N SER A 337 7.49 15.39 -3.46
CA SER A 337 8.95 15.29 -3.45
C SER A 337 9.51 15.32 -4.88
N ARG A 338 10.66 16.01 -5.08
CA ARG A 338 11.21 16.32 -6.40
C ARG A 338 12.45 15.52 -6.78
N LYS A 339 12.96 14.67 -5.89
CA LYS A 339 14.07 13.73 -6.13
C LYS A 339 13.59 12.31 -5.99
N VAL A 340 14.18 11.37 -6.73
CA VAL A 340 13.78 9.96 -6.71
C VAL A 340 13.79 9.42 -5.29
N GLU A 341 14.91 9.54 -4.57
CA GLU A 341 15.06 9.04 -3.21
C GLU A 341 14.04 9.62 -2.22
N LEU A 342 13.81 10.95 -2.30
CA LEU A 342 12.82 11.61 -1.42
C LEU A 342 11.39 11.27 -1.78
N LEU A 343 11.12 10.94 -3.04
CA LEU A 343 9.82 10.52 -3.51
C LEU A 343 9.52 9.08 -3.08
N GLU A 344 10.50 8.17 -3.18
CA GLU A 344 10.41 6.82 -2.60
C GLU A 344 10.16 6.90 -1.08
N GLN A 345 10.93 7.72 -0.37
CA GLN A 345 10.73 7.95 1.07
C GLN A 345 9.30 8.45 1.39
N GLU A 346 8.76 9.39 0.60
CA GLU A 346 7.39 9.89 0.75
C GLU A 346 6.36 8.78 0.55
N VAL A 347 6.56 7.93 -0.45
CA VAL A 347 5.63 6.82 -0.75
C VAL A 347 5.70 5.75 0.33
N TRP A 348 6.88 5.34 0.77
CA TRP A 348 7.01 4.37 1.86
C TRP A 348 6.42 4.91 3.17
N GLY A 349 6.62 6.20 3.47
CA GLY A 349 5.96 6.86 4.62
C GLY A 349 4.44 6.87 4.52
N MET A 350 3.90 7.07 3.32
CA MET A 350 2.46 7.01 3.07
C MET A 350 1.91 5.59 3.27
N LEU A 351 2.60 4.56 2.78
CA LEU A 351 2.19 3.17 2.95
C LEU A 351 2.28 2.72 4.41
N LEU A 352 3.33 3.14 5.12
CA LEU A 352 3.48 2.90 6.56
C LEU A 352 2.35 3.58 7.35
N ALA A 353 2.07 4.86 7.09
CA ALA A 353 0.96 5.58 7.71
C ALA A 353 -0.39 4.91 7.43
N TYR A 354 -0.61 4.43 6.20
CA TYR A 354 -1.79 3.68 5.84
C TYR A 354 -1.95 2.41 6.70
N ASN A 355 -0.92 1.61 6.83
CA ASN A 355 -0.94 0.40 7.64
C ASN A 355 -1.15 0.71 9.13
N LEU A 356 -0.52 1.75 9.68
CA LEU A 356 -0.73 2.21 11.05
C LEU A 356 -2.21 2.56 11.32
N ILE A 357 -2.84 3.32 10.43
CA ILE A 357 -4.27 3.66 10.54
C ILE A 357 -5.14 2.40 10.46
N ARG A 358 -4.83 1.49 9.54
CA ARG A 358 -5.58 0.24 9.39
C ARG A 358 -5.44 -0.67 10.59
N HIS A 359 -4.25 -0.77 11.15
CA HIS A 359 -3.99 -1.58 12.34
C HIS A 359 -4.75 -1.06 13.57
N GLU A 360 -4.76 0.27 13.81
CA GLU A 360 -5.60 0.87 14.85
C GLU A 360 -7.10 0.63 14.61
N ALA A 361 -7.54 0.77 13.36
CA ALA A 361 -8.93 0.50 12.99
C ALA A 361 -9.30 -0.97 13.21
N THR A 362 -8.38 -1.91 12.96
CA THR A 362 -8.58 -3.35 13.17
C THR A 362 -8.78 -3.65 14.64
N LYS A 363 -7.92 -3.13 15.52
CA LYS A 363 -8.05 -3.30 16.99
C LYS A 363 -9.39 -2.77 17.51
N ALA A 364 -9.83 -1.61 17.01
CA ALA A 364 -11.13 -1.05 17.38
C ALA A 364 -12.30 -1.93 16.89
N ALA A 365 -12.20 -2.49 15.66
CA ALA A 365 -13.23 -3.35 15.09
C ALA A 365 -13.39 -4.68 15.84
N GLU A 366 -12.27 -5.32 16.21
CA GLU A 366 -12.24 -6.59 16.92
C GLU A 366 -12.97 -6.51 18.26
N LYS A 367 -12.79 -5.43 19.01
CA LYS A 367 -13.49 -5.17 20.26
C LYS A 367 -15.00 -5.22 20.11
N HIS A 368 -15.52 -4.85 18.93
CA HIS A 368 -16.95 -4.89 18.58
C HIS A 368 -17.35 -6.11 17.74
N LYS A 369 -16.48 -7.11 17.58
CA LYS A 369 -16.70 -8.30 16.76
C LYS A 369 -17.10 -7.97 15.32
N LYS A 370 -16.49 -6.92 14.75
CA LYS A 370 -16.70 -6.44 13.38
C LYS A 370 -15.44 -6.60 12.54
N ALA A 371 -15.61 -6.60 11.21
CA ALA A 371 -14.46 -6.58 10.31
C ALA A 371 -13.83 -5.19 10.26
N ALA A 372 -12.52 -5.12 10.13
CA ALA A 372 -11.78 -3.86 10.01
C ALA A 372 -12.22 -3.00 8.82
N SER A 373 -12.67 -3.65 7.74
CA SER A 373 -13.24 -2.97 6.57
C SER A 373 -14.56 -2.22 6.85
N GLU A 374 -15.23 -2.53 7.96
CA GLU A 374 -16.47 -1.84 8.39
C GLU A 374 -16.16 -0.50 9.08
N ILE A 375 -14.92 -0.21 9.48
CA ILE A 375 -14.54 1.10 10.02
C ILE A 375 -14.25 2.09 8.89
N SER A 376 -14.76 3.31 9.05
CA SER A 376 -14.48 4.39 8.11
C SER A 376 -13.03 4.86 8.17
N PHE A 377 -12.25 4.50 7.15
CA PHE A 377 -10.86 4.95 7.04
C PHE A 377 -10.70 6.48 7.10
N LYS A 378 -11.62 7.21 6.46
CA LYS A 378 -11.58 8.67 6.44
C LYS A 378 -11.71 9.27 7.85
N PHE A 379 -12.63 8.76 8.66
CA PHE A 379 -12.81 9.25 10.03
C PHE A 379 -11.66 8.81 10.93
N ALA A 380 -11.18 7.55 10.81
CA ALA A 380 -10.02 7.09 11.54
C ALA A 380 -8.79 7.98 11.25
N PHE A 381 -8.52 8.26 9.98
CA PHE A 381 -7.47 9.19 9.55
C PHE A 381 -7.62 10.59 10.19
N GLN A 382 -8.82 11.15 10.18
CA GLN A 382 -9.08 12.50 10.72
C GLN A 382 -8.90 12.55 12.24
N PHE A 383 -9.40 11.55 12.96
CA PHE A 383 -9.25 11.48 14.42
C PHE A 383 -7.79 11.32 14.83
N ILE A 384 -7.05 10.42 14.16
CA ILE A 384 -5.62 10.25 14.39
C ILE A 384 -4.86 11.54 14.11
N ALA A 385 -5.12 12.21 12.98
CA ALA A 385 -4.46 13.46 12.63
C ALA A 385 -4.72 14.57 13.68
N THR A 386 -5.95 14.66 14.19
CA THR A 386 -6.31 15.62 15.24
C THR A 386 -5.58 15.29 16.53
N GLU A 387 -5.56 14.03 16.95
CA GLU A 387 -4.91 13.62 18.19
C GLU A 387 -3.39 13.80 18.13
N MET A 388 -2.76 13.57 16.98
CA MET A 388 -1.33 13.88 16.80
C MET A 388 -1.00 15.35 17.11
N ILE A 389 -1.84 16.28 16.70
CA ILE A 389 -1.67 17.72 17.00
C ILE A 389 -1.83 17.98 18.50
N VAL A 390 -2.87 17.42 19.11
CA VAL A 390 -3.15 17.61 20.52
C VAL A 390 -2.04 17.04 21.39
N LEU A 391 -1.58 15.82 21.09
CA LEU A 391 -0.47 15.17 21.80
C LEU A 391 0.84 15.95 21.63
N GLY A 392 1.15 16.43 20.42
CA GLY A 392 2.36 17.21 20.13
C GLY A 392 2.45 18.53 20.89
N ASN A 393 1.32 19.06 21.35
CA ASN A 393 1.23 20.34 22.09
C ASN A 393 0.79 20.14 23.56
N THR A 394 0.79 18.91 24.05
CA THR A 394 0.39 18.59 25.44
C THR A 394 1.49 18.95 26.40
N ALA A 395 1.20 19.84 27.34
CA ALA A 395 2.12 20.24 28.42
C ALA A 395 2.22 19.21 29.55
N SER A 396 1.28 18.25 29.62
CA SER A 396 1.18 17.26 30.70
C SER A 396 1.26 15.82 30.15
N PRO A 397 2.45 15.23 30.04
CA PRO A 397 2.63 13.87 29.50
C PRO A 397 1.77 12.80 30.20
N GLY A 398 1.47 12.95 31.49
CA GLY A 398 0.61 12.03 32.25
C GLY A 398 -0.83 11.92 31.73
N THR A 399 -1.28 12.85 30.87
CA THR A 399 -2.62 12.81 30.25
C THR A 399 -2.65 11.94 28.97
N ILE A 400 -1.49 11.58 28.42
CA ILE A 400 -1.38 10.84 27.15
C ILE A 400 -2.16 9.53 27.18
N PRO A 401 -2.05 8.64 28.17
CA PRO A 401 -2.77 7.37 28.22
C PRO A 401 -4.29 7.56 28.11
N LYS A 402 -4.85 8.51 28.86
CA LYS A 402 -6.28 8.81 28.82
C LYS A 402 -6.75 9.32 27.45
N ARG A 403 -5.91 10.11 26.76
CA ARG A 403 -6.20 10.58 25.40
C ARG A 403 -6.18 9.46 24.39
N LEU A 404 -5.23 8.53 24.48
CA LEU A 404 -5.17 7.37 23.62
C LEU A 404 -6.40 6.47 23.82
N GLU A 405 -6.84 6.27 25.05
CA GLU A 405 -8.07 5.56 25.35
C GLU A 405 -9.30 6.26 24.74
N HIS A 406 -9.39 7.57 24.87
CA HIS A 406 -10.46 8.37 24.26
C HIS A 406 -10.46 8.26 22.71
N LEU A 407 -9.28 8.33 22.07
CA LEU A 407 -9.16 8.15 20.62
C LEU A 407 -9.65 6.76 20.19
N ARG A 408 -9.21 5.70 20.89
CA ARG A 408 -9.66 4.33 20.61
C ARG A 408 -11.17 4.21 20.77
N GLY A 409 -11.76 4.79 21.82
CA GLY A 409 -13.21 4.87 21.98
C GLY A 409 -13.93 5.61 20.84
N ALA A 410 -13.31 6.69 20.32
CA ALA A 410 -13.85 7.40 19.16
C ALA A 410 -13.79 6.57 17.87
N LEU A 411 -12.74 5.75 17.67
CA LEU A 411 -12.65 4.84 16.53
C LEU A 411 -13.71 3.72 16.58
N GLU A 412 -14.11 3.32 17.77
CA GLU A 412 -15.12 2.28 18.00
C GLU A 412 -16.54 2.64 17.52
N VAL A 413 -16.84 3.92 17.28
CA VAL A 413 -18.16 4.40 16.85
C VAL A 413 -18.26 4.81 15.38
N VAL A 414 -17.13 4.83 14.65
CA VAL A 414 -17.12 5.29 13.25
C VAL A 414 -17.29 4.15 12.24
N PHE A 415 -18.26 3.29 12.46
CA PHE A 415 -18.60 2.24 11.52
C PHE A 415 -19.29 2.77 10.26
N ILE A 416 -18.97 2.13 9.13
CA ILE A 416 -19.62 2.42 7.85
C ILE A 416 -21.03 1.84 7.87
N THR A 417 -22.04 2.69 7.81
CA THR A 417 -23.41 2.25 7.60
C THR A 417 -23.55 1.66 6.20
N LYS A 418 -23.96 0.40 6.10
CA LYS A 418 -24.31 -0.23 4.81
C LYS A 418 -25.55 0.47 4.26
N ARG A 419 -25.36 1.50 3.44
CA ARG A 419 -26.44 2.16 2.71
C ARG A 419 -26.58 1.50 1.34
N PRO A 420 -27.80 1.19 0.87
CA PRO A 420 -28.03 0.82 -0.50
C PRO A 420 -27.46 1.91 -1.40
N ARG A 421 -26.53 1.56 -2.27
CA ARG A 421 -25.96 2.53 -3.22
C ARG A 421 -26.87 2.54 -4.44
N PRO A 422 -27.55 3.63 -4.76
CA PRO A 422 -28.28 3.73 -6.02
C PRO A 422 -27.27 3.57 -7.16
N SER A 423 -27.59 2.66 -8.08
CA SER A 423 -26.84 2.55 -9.34
C SER A 423 -27.10 3.82 -10.15
N ARG A 424 -26.10 4.67 -10.30
CA ARG A 424 -26.19 5.85 -11.15
C ARG A 424 -25.39 5.61 -12.42
N PRO A 425 -25.90 5.92 -13.61
CA PRO A 425 -25.11 5.84 -14.83
C PRO A 425 -23.87 6.73 -14.68
N ARG A 426 -22.70 6.15 -14.92
CA ARG A 426 -21.44 6.92 -14.90
C ARG A 426 -21.27 7.62 -16.23
N ALA A 427 -20.86 8.89 -16.22
CA ALA A 427 -20.42 9.57 -17.42
C ALA A 427 -19.24 8.79 -18.05
N VAL A 428 -19.40 8.38 -19.29
CA VAL A 428 -18.32 7.71 -20.03
C VAL A 428 -17.33 8.77 -20.48
N LYS A 429 -16.05 8.59 -20.16
CA LYS A 429 -15.00 9.49 -20.61
C LYS A 429 -14.84 9.34 -22.13
N ILE A 430 -15.23 10.36 -22.88
CA ILE A 430 -15.19 10.37 -24.36
C ILE A 430 -13.76 10.55 -24.87
N SER A 431 -12.84 11.10 -24.07
CA SER A 431 -11.44 11.32 -24.47
C SER A 431 -10.68 10.01 -24.59
N LYS A 432 -10.08 9.75 -25.76
CA LYS A 432 -9.19 8.62 -26.02
C LYS A 432 -7.85 8.70 -25.24
N THR A 433 -7.47 9.89 -24.76
CA THR A 433 -6.23 10.09 -24.02
C THR A 433 -6.46 9.90 -22.53
N ARG A 434 -5.78 8.90 -21.95
CA ARG A 434 -5.83 8.58 -20.51
C ARG A 434 -5.10 9.61 -19.66
N TYR A 435 -4.17 10.36 -20.26
CA TYR A 435 -3.30 11.31 -19.57
C TYR A 435 -3.40 12.69 -20.20
N PRO A 436 -3.31 13.78 -19.40
CA PRO A 436 -3.19 15.12 -19.95
C PRO A 436 -1.88 15.22 -20.76
N VAL A 437 -1.93 15.93 -21.87
CA VAL A 437 -0.81 16.09 -22.81
C VAL A 437 -0.10 17.41 -22.50
N LYS A 438 1.23 17.41 -22.52
CA LYS A 438 2.04 18.61 -22.44
C LYS A 438 1.83 19.44 -23.71
N ARG A 439 1.37 20.68 -23.59
CA ARG A 439 1.04 21.53 -24.76
C ARG A 439 2.25 22.25 -25.35
N SER A 440 3.35 22.35 -24.63
CA SER A 440 4.59 22.98 -25.11
C SER A 440 5.81 22.31 -24.48
N THR A 441 6.96 22.40 -25.15
CA THR A 441 8.26 21.97 -24.65
C THR A 441 8.91 23.00 -23.74
N ALA A 442 8.31 24.20 -23.60
CA ALA A 442 8.83 25.22 -22.71
C ALA A 442 8.76 24.76 -21.25
N PRO A 443 9.80 25.00 -20.43
CA PRO A 443 9.73 24.76 -19.00
C PRO A 443 8.58 25.58 -18.41
N LEU A 444 7.80 24.95 -17.54
CA LEU A 444 6.80 25.66 -16.77
C LEU A 444 7.52 26.71 -15.90
N LYS A 445 7.14 27.97 -16.02
CA LYS A 445 7.65 29.04 -15.19
C LYS A 445 7.26 28.87 -13.73
#